data_3ace49c36aab74e96e597382df892789
#
_entry.id   3ace49c36aab74e96e597382df892789
#
_cell.length_a   1.000
_cell.length_b   1.000
_cell.length_c   1.000
_cell.angle_alpha   90.00
_cell.angle_beta   90.00
_cell.angle_gamma   90.00
#
_symmetry.space_group_name_H-M   'P 1'
#
loop_
_entity.id
_entity.type
_entity.pdbx_description
1 polymer ?
#
loop_
_entity_poly.entity_id
_entity_poly.type
_entity_poly.pdbx_seq_one_letter_code
_entity_poly.pdbx_strand_id
1 'polypeptide(L)'
;MTNALLSLSTNDFIAGIEAIAPRFDTATYPQQNLPADDWTLLTRAGVLLPTLPRQFGGRDSHVEMCRVVEALSEWNLPLGMYATVITGVALRPIALWADEDAKREVLPQYAGGDPMVCGFASTEPGCGSAMSGMTTTFEEVPGGYRIRGRKHWQAFSSSAHWWLVSAKNDDRGREYGYFIVKRSEGFRTLKPYEPLGLKVIDYGLNEIDVVVPRHRRIRAEGRNLRPMVEMLMASRAMMAAMGAGFLRRISREARAHANARRIGPGPQSAIRFVRYRLAAIDTSYTVCAALNDYLQTSLDMKSDMIGAFPAVQAIKTVATERMLSAAHHYQQLAGGEGYRCGSPTNISAQAFLDARVYTIFDGTNDLLSQQLTEYCLARTDGLPLSKFLADWPLTASAITAQGLDLGFLDRDLRQEHLVLAGRAIAYAFAIAQVMRWAAKPGNDAGRARAAIEFLKADIAGVATEFGLLSTGVLGIEDGAVPPSPGVLFSRSVPLPAEA
;
A
#
# COMPACT_ATOMS: atom_id res chain seq x y z
N MET A 1 22.18 23.06 2.10
CA MET A 1 22.05 21.72 1.48
C MET A 1 20.73 21.57 0.72
N THR A 2 19.62 21.98 1.28
CA THR A 2 18.28 21.84 0.68
C THR A 2 18.13 22.53 -0.70
N ASN A 3 18.68 23.75 -0.88
CA ASN A 3 18.61 24.45 -2.18
C ASN A 3 19.28 23.69 -3.34
N ALA A 4 20.35 22.95 -3.07
CA ALA A 4 21.01 22.14 -4.10
C ALA A 4 20.14 20.96 -4.55
N LEU A 5 19.42 20.28 -3.64
CA LEU A 5 18.53 19.18 -4.00
C LEU A 5 17.31 19.64 -4.80
N LEU A 6 16.82 20.88 -4.53
CA LEU A 6 15.64 21.42 -5.20
C LEU A 6 15.92 21.77 -6.68
N SER A 7 17.17 22.03 -7.05
CA SER A 7 17.60 22.37 -8.42
C SER A 7 17.96 21.17 -9.27
N LEU A 8 18.09 19.97 -8.70
CA LEU A 8 18.43 18.75 -9.44
C LEU A 8 17.31 18.35 -10.42
N SER A 9 17.69 17.79 -11.57
CA SER A 9 16.72 17.06 -12.38
C SER A 9 16.14 15.88 -11.59
N THR A 10 14.97 15.38 -11.99
CA THR A 10 14.38 14.18 -11.39
C THR A 10 15.35 13.00 -11.43
N ASN A 11 16.07 12.81 -12.53
CA ASN A 11 16.99 11.67 -12.65
C ASN A 11 18.21 11.82 -11.72
N ASP A 12 18.82 13.00 -11.61
CA ASP A 12 19.96 13.25 -10.73
C ASP A 12 19.54 13.14 -9.26
N PHE A 13 18.35 13.63 -8.93
CA PHE A 13 17.80 13.51 -7.57
C PHE A 13 17.61 12.03 -7.17
N ILE A 14 16.98 11.25 -8.04
CA ILE A 14 16.75 9.82 -7.78
C ILE A 14 18.07 9.04 -7.76
N ALA A 15 19.03 9.36 -8.62
CA ALA A 15 20.37 8.75 -8.59
C ALA A 15 21.05 8.96 -7.23
N GLY A 16 20.85 10.12 -6.57
CA GLY A 16 21.33 10.37 -5.21
C GLY A 16 20.69 9.44 -4.17
N ILE A 17 19.39 9.14 -4.30
CA ILE A 17 18.69 8.18 -3.42
C ILE A 17 19.18 6.75 -3.71
N GLU A 18 19.30 6.36 -4.98
CA GLU A 18 19.78 5.03 -5.39
C GLU A 18 21.23 4.77 -4.92
N ALA A 19 22.06 5.80 -4.84
CA ALA A 19 23.43 5.68 -4.34
C ALA A 19 23.51 5.42 -2.83
N ILE A 20 22.54 5.90 -2.04
CA ILE A 20 22.54 5.74 -0.58
C ILE A 20 21.76 4.50 -0.13
N ALA A 21 20.73 4.08 -0.86
CA ALA A 21 19.83 2.99 -0.49
C ALA A 21 20.54 1.65 -0.21
N PRO A 22 21.64 1.25 -0.91
CA PRO A 22 22.39 0.02 -0.61
C PRO A 22 22.98 -0.05 0.80
N ARG A 23 23.17 1.06 1.50
CA ARG A 23 23.65 1.08 2.90
C ARG A 23 22.67 0.41 3.86
N PHE A 24 21.42 0.30 3.46
CA PHE A 24 20.32 -0.28 4.23
C PHE A 24 19.92 -1.68 3.73
N ASP A 25 20.84 -2.36 3.04
CA ASP A 25 20.57 -3.68 2.47
C ASP A 25 20.06 -4.67 3.53
N THR A 26 18.88 -5.23 3.32
CA THR A 26 18.24 -6.23 4.19
C THR A 26 19.17 -7.40 4.54
N ALA A 27 20.15 -7.71 3.68
CA ALA A 27 21.13 -8.77 3.93
C ALA A 27 22.09 -8.46 5.08
N THR A 28 22.39 -7.19 5.32
CA THR A 28 23.41 -6.74 6.27
C THR A 28 22.90 -5.76 7.32
N TYR A 29 21.79 -5.07 7.04
CA TYR A 29 21.22 -4.07 7.94
C TYR A 29 20.51 -4.74 9.12
N PRO A 30 20.74 -4.29 10.38
CA PRO A 30 20.10 -4.87 11.55
C PRO A 30 18.58 -4.81 11.48
N GLN A 31 17.91 -5.89 11.84
CA GLN A 31 16.43 -5.97 11.93
C GLN A 31 15.95 -5.42 13.29
N GLN A 32 16.04 -4.11 13.42
CA GLN A 32 15.68 -3.34 14.62
C GLN A 32 15.13 -1.97 14.22
N ASN A 33 14.55 -1.25 15.16
CA ASN A 33 14.07 0.11 14.95
C ASN A 33 15.15 1.00 14.32
N LEU A 34 14.76 1.78 13.31
CA LEU A 34 15.68 2.64 12.56
C LEU A 34 16.33 3.68 13.49
N PRO A 35 17.67 3.71 13.60
CA PRO A 35 18.37 4.74 14.36
C PRO A 35 18.12 6.14 13.80
N ALA A 36 18.11 7.15 14.68
CA ALA A 36 17.89 8.53 14.27
C ALA A 36 18.96 9.05 13.30
N ASP A 37 20.21 8.62 13.46
CA ASP A 37 21.31 9.00 12.56
C ASP A 37 21.12 8.44 11.14
N ASP A 38 20.62 7.22 11.03
CA ASP A 38 20.31 6.59 9.75
C ASP A 38 19.11 7.28 9.07
N TRP A 39 18.10 7.65 9.85
CA TRP A 39 17.00 8.45 9.33
C TRP A 39 17.44 9.86 8.93
N THR A 40 18.34 10.47 9.69
CA THR A 40 18.97 11.76 9.34
C THR A 40 19.70 11.68 7.99
N LEU A 41 20.40 10.58 7.72
CA LEU A 41 21.07 10.37 6.45
C LEU A 41 20.08 10.35 5.28
N LEU A 42 18.95 9.66 5.43
CA LEU A 42 17.91 9.58 4.42
C LEU A 42 17.17 10.92 4.23
N THR A 43 16.85 11.62 5.32
CA THR A 43 16.18 12.93 5.21
C THR A 43 17.09 13.99 4.58
N ARG A 44 18.39 13.95 4.84
CA ARG A 44 19.40 14.80 4.17
C ARG A 44 19.56 14.46 2.69
N ALA A 45 19.36 13.22 2.29
CA ALA A 45 19.29 12.82 0.88
C ALA A 45 17.98 13.30 0.19
N GLY A 46 17.01 13.77 0.96
CA GLY A 46 15.78 14.39 0.45
C GLY A 46 14.59 13.45 0.28
N VAL A 47 14.58 12.27 0.93
CA VAL A 47 13.51 11.25 0.76
C VAL A 47 12.08 11.79 1.02
N LEU A 48 11.93 12.86 1.80
CA LEU A 48 10.63 13.48 2.11
C LEU A 48 10.27 14.64 1.16
N LEU A 49 11.25 15.22 0.45
CA LEU A 49 11.05 16.41 -0.38
C LEU A 49 10.00 16.25 -1.50
N PRO A 50 9.85 15.08 -2.15
CA PRO A 50 8.84 14.93 -3.20
C PRO A 50 7.40 15.17 -2.74
N THR A 51 7.08 14.89 -1.47
CA THR A 51 5.72 15.09 -0.92
C THR A 51 5.43 16.53 -0.52
N LEU A 52 6.45 17.29 -0.18
CA LEU A 52 6.29 18.65 0.31
C LEU A 52 6.03 19.61 -0.85
N PRO A 53 5.03 20.52 -0.73
CA PRO A 53 4.83 21.59 -1.69
C PRO A 53 6.06 22.52 -1.80
N ARG A 54 6.29 23.06 -2.99
CA ARG A 54 7.47 23.93 -3.26
C ARG A 54 7.58 25.11 -2.30
N GLN A 55 6.47 25.73 -1.95
CA GLN A 55 6.42 26.87 -1.00
C GLN A 55 6.89 26.51 0.43
N PHE A 56 6.93 25.24 0.77
CA PHE A 56 7.43 24.73 2.05
C PHE A 56 8.78 24.01 1.92
N GLY A 57 9.52 24.25 0.83
CA GLY A 57 10.85 23.71 0.61
C GLY A 57 10.88 22.30 0.03
N GLY A 58 9.80 21.85 -0.61
CA GLY A 58 9.68 20.56 -1.25
C GLY A 58 9.94 20.57 -2.76
N ARG A 59 9.91 19.37 -3.36
CA ARG A 59 10.00 19.17 -4.81
C ARG A 59 8.62 19.03 -5.47
N ASP A 60 7.58 18.70 -4.68
CA ASP A 60 6.18 18.63 -5.10
C ASP A 60 5.97 17.72 -6.34
N SER A 61 6.44 16.47 -6.25
CA SER A 61 6.44 15.52 -7.37
C SER A 61 6.01 14.12 -6.94
N HIS A 62 4.83 13.69 -7.34
CA HIS A 62 4.37 12.32 -7.05
C HIS A 62 5.20 11.25 -7.76
N VAL A 63 5.73 11.53 -8.95
CA VAL A 63 6.61 10.61 -9.68
C VAL A 63 7.90 10.37 -8.90
N GLU A 64 8.52 11.44 -8.37
CA GLU A 64 9.71 11.30 -7.53
C GLU A 64 9.39 10.56 -6.23
N MET A 65 8.22 10.79 -5.62
CA MET A 65 7.79 10.05 -4.44
C MET A 65 7.71 8.54 -4.72
N CYS A 66 7.12 8.13 -5.86
CA CYS A 66 7.06 6.73 -6.28
C CYS A 66 8.48 6.16 -6.49
N ARG A 67 9.36 6.87 -7.18
CA ARG A 67 10.73 6.42 -7.47
C ARG A 67 11.60 6.32 -6.21
N VAL A 68 11.45 7.24 -5.25
CA VAL A 68 12.13 7.15 -3.94
C VAL A 68 11.71 5.88 -3.21
N VAL A 69 10.39 5.62 -3.13
CA VAL A 69 9.87 4.43 -2.45
C VAL A 69 10.30 3.14 -3.15
N GLU A 70 10.30 3.12 -4.49
CA GLU A 70 10.80 2.00 -5.27
C GLU A 70 12.28 1.73 -4.97
N ALA A 71 13.14 2.76 -5.00
CA ALA A 71 14.57 2.65 -4.73
C ALA A 71 14.87 2.15 -3.32
N LEU A 72 14.18 2.67 -2.30
CA LEU A 72 14.34 2.20 -0.92
C LEU A 72 13.89 0.76 -0.77
N SER A 73 12.75 0.39 -1.37
CA SER A 73 12.15 -0.95 -1.25
C SER A 73 12.98 -2.04 -1.96
N GLU A 74 13.78 -1.68 -2.95
CA GLU A 74 14.71 -2.63 -3.58
C GLU A 74 15.75 -3.15 -2.58
N TRP A 75 16.26 -2.29 -1.70
CA TRP A 75 17.28 -2.66 -0.73
C TRP A 75 16.70 -3.06 0.62
N ASN A 76 15.61 -2.39 1.03
CA ASN A 76 14.97 -2.64 2.32
C ASN A 76 13.49 -2.32 2.23
N LEU A 77 12.64 -3.34 2.11
CA LEU A 77 11.20 -3.17 2.00
C LEU A 77 10.59 -2.38 3.17
N PRO A 78 10.96 -2.64 4.45
CA PRO A 78 10.56 -1.81 5.59
C PRO A 78 10.87 -0.31 5.45
N LEU A 79 12.00 0.08 4.83
CA LEU A 79 12.31 1.50 4.59
C LEU A 79 11.40 2.16 3.54
N GLY A 80 11.03 1.42 2.49
CA GLY A 80 10.02 1.89 1.55
C GLY A 80 8.69 2.17 2.25
N MET A 81 8.28 1.30 3.17
CA MET A 81 7.09 1.50 4.00
C MET A 81 7.25 2.66 4.98
N TYR A 82 8.42 2.79 5.62
CA TYR A 82 8.76 3.90 6.50
C TYR A 82 8.56 5.25 5.80
N ALA A 83 9.12 5.41 4.60
CA ALA A 83 8.93 6.61 3.78
C ALA A 83 7.46 6.80 3.38
N THR A 84 6.75 5.72 2.97
CA THR A 84 5.35 5.78 2.53
C THR A 84 4.39 6.24 3.63
N VAL A 85 4.55 5.76 4.87
CA VAL A 85 3.69 6.18 5.98
C VAL A 85 3.86 7.67 6.26
N ILE A 86 5.10 8.16 6.30
CA ILE A 86 5.35 9.58 6.54
C ILE A 86 4.80 10.43 5.38
N THR A 87 5.14 10.08 4.15
CA THR A 87 4.84 10.91 2.98
C THR A 87 3.38 10.77 2.54
N GLY A 88 2.89 9.55 2.34
CA GLY A 88 1.58 9.29 1.74
C GLY A 88 0.41 9.40 2.71
N VAL A 89 0.59 8.95 3.97
CA VAL A 89 -0.54 8.83 4.92
C VAL A 89 -0.56 9.99 5.91
N ALA A 90 0.58 10.58 6.25
CA ALA A 90 0.66 11.66 7.23
C ALA A 90 0.86 13.05 6.59
N LEU A 91 1.98 13.28 5.87
CA LEU A 91 2.31 14.61 5.34
C LEU A 91 1.43 15.02 4.16
N ARG A 92 1.06 14.08 3.27
CA ARG A 92 0.21 14.39 2.13
C ARG A 92 -1.16 14.96 2.55
N PRO A 93 -1.94 14.35 3.46
CA PRO A 93 -3.18 14.94 3.95
C PRO A 93 -2.99 16.33 4.59
N ILE A 94 -1.89 16.54 5.32
CA ILE A 94 -1.57 17.84 5.88
C ILE A 94 -1.33 18.86 4.75
N ALA A 95 -0.55 18.51 3.73
CA ALA A 95 -0.26 19.38 2.59
C ALA A 95 -1.52 19.72 1.79
N LEU A 96 -2.46 18.76 1.63
CA LEU A 96 -3.69 18.97 0.86
C LEU A 96 -4.75 19.76 1.64
N TRP A 97 -5.01 19.41 2.91
CA TRP A 97 -6.24 19.80 3.59
C TRP A 97 -6.06 20.57 4.90
N ALA A 98 -4.84 20.74 5.40
CA ALA A 98 -4.63 21.55 6.60
C ALA A 98 -4.77 23.06 6.29
N ASP A 99 -5.16 23.82 7.30
CA ASP A 99 -5.11 25.29 7.23
C ASP A 99 -3.67 25.77 6.97
N GLU A 100 -3.51 26.93 6.33
CA GLU A 100 -2.20 27.47 5.98
C GLU A 100 -1.30 27.69 7.21
N ASP A 101 -1.88 28.03 8.36
CA ASP A 101 -1.12 28.19 9.61
C ASP A 101 -0.56 26.83 10.08
N ALA A 102 -1.34 25.77 10.00
CA ALA A 102 -0.86 24.41 10.32
C ALA A 102 0.20 23.93 9.33
N LYS A 103 0.03 24.21 8.03
CA LYS A 103 1.04 23.89 7.01
C LYS A 103 2.37 24.61 7.28
N ARG A 104 2.32 25.93 7.59
CA ARG A 104 3.53 26.72 7.95
C ARG A 104 4.19 26.21 9.22
N GLU A 105 3.41 25.72 10.18
CA GLU A 105 3.94 25.19 11.43
C GLU A 105 4.65 23.84 11.23
N VAL A 106 4.12 22.95 10.40
CA VAL A 106 4.53 21.54 10.34
C VAL A 106 5.45 21.26 9.16
N LEU A 107 5.05 21.59 7.93
CA LEU A 107 5.73 21.11 6.72
C LEU A 107 7.20 21.55 6.58
N PRO A 108 7.59 22.80 6.92
CA PRO A 108 8.99 23.21 6.80
C PRO A 108 9.96 22.41 7.65
N GLN A 109 9.50 21.79 8.75
CA GLN A 109 10.33 20.96 9.61
C GLN A 109 10.85 19.71 8.90
N TYR A 110 10.14 19.24 7.85
CA TYR A 110 10.51 18.07 7.06
C TYR A 110 11.41 18.40 5.85
N ALA A 111 11.59 19.66 5.54
CA ALA A 111 12.46 20.12 4.45
C ALA A 111 13.92 20.32 4.90
N GLY A 112 14.17 20.48 6.20
CA GLY A 112 15.47 20.86 6.75
C GLY A 112 16.54 19.75 6.78
N GLY A 113 16.15 18.49 6.58
CA GLY A 113 17.06 17.34 6.71
C GLY A 113 17.25 16.86 8.16
N ASP A 114 16.43 17.36 9.09
CA ASP A 114 16.34 16.84 10.45
C ASP A 114 15.57 15.51 10.46
N PRO A 115 15.80 14.61 11.44
CA PRO A 115 15.18 13.28 11.48
C PRO A 115 13.71 13.32 11.93
N MET A 116 12.93 14.23 11.34
CA MET A 116 11.53 14.39 11.67
C MET A 116 10.69 13.22 11.17
N VAL A 117 9.80 12.71 12.01
CA VAL A 117 8.87 11.61 11.71
C VAL A 117 7.45 12.06 11.99
N CYS A 118 6.54 11.76 11.05
CA CYS A 118 5.11 11.97 11.20
C CYS A 118 4.36 10.65 11.10
N GLY A 119 3.56 10.34 12.10
CA GLY A 119 2.75 9.13 12.16
C GLY A 119 1.28 9.38 11.83
N PHE A 120 0.55 8.30 11.59
CA PHE A 120 -0.90 8.30 11.41
C PHE A 120 -1.55 7.40 12.44
N ALA A 121 -2.45 7.95 13.26
CA ALA A 121 -3.08 7.25 14.37
C ALA A 121 -4.60 7.11 14.15
N SER A 122 -5.01 5.95 13.63
CA SER A 122 -6.39 5.64 13.32
C SER A 122 -6.90 4.38 14.03
N THR A 123 -6.21 3.25 13.90
CA THR A 123 -6.61 1.94 14.45
C THR A 123 -6.63 1.96 15.98
N GLU A 124 -7.64 1.30 16.58
CA GLU A 124 -7.84 1.21 18.03
C GLU A 124 -7.98 -0.24 18.50
N PRO A 125 -7.71 -0.54 19.77
CA PRO A 125 -8.10 -1.81 20.35
C PRO A 125 -9.60 -2.06 20.14
N GLY A 126 -9.96 -3.14 19.44
CA GLY A 126 -11.35 -3.46 19.09
C GLY A 126 -11.92 -2.77 17.86
N CYS A 127 -11.16 -1.87 17.19
CA CYS A 127 -11.61 -1.15 16.00
C CYS A 127 -10.50 -1.14 14.93
N GLY A 128 -10.44 -2.18 14.12
CA GLY A 128 -9.57 -2.27 12.94
C GLY A 128 -10.30 -1.82 11.67
N SER A 129 -10.85 -2.79 10.91
CA SER A 129 -11.58 -2.50 9.66
C SER A 129 -12.91 -1.80 9.89
N ALA A 130 -13.58 -2.04 11.03
CA ALA A 130 -14.86 -1.41 11.39
C ALA A 130 -14.66 -0.04 12.03
N MET A 131 -14.19 0.93 11.25
CA MET A 131 -13.83 2.29 11.72
C MET A 131 -14.97 3.05 12.41
N SER A 132 -16.23 2.68 12.14
CA SER A 132 -17.41 3.24 12.83
C SER A 132 -17.43 2.94 14.33
N GLY A 133 -16.71 1.90 14.77
CA GLY A 133 -16.55 1.53 16.17
C GLY A 133 -15.49 2.34 16.92
N MET A 134 -14.92 3.39 16.33
CA MET A 134 -13.91 4.25 16.97
C MET A 134 -14.37 4.75 18.35
N THR A 135 -13.47 4.71 19.33
CA THR A 135 -13.71 5.13 20.73
C THR A 135 -12.92 6.39 21.10
N THR A 136 -11.88 6.76 20.35
CA THR A 136 -11.19 8.04 20.53
C THR A 136 -12.15 9.18 20.22
N THR A 137 -12.32 10.12 21.15
CA THR A 137 -13.26 11.23 21.03
C THR A 137 -12.54 12.57 20.91
N PHE A 138 -13.25 13.56 20.35
CA PHE A 138 -12.88 14.97 20.44
C PHE A 138 -14.06 15.82 20.89
N GLU A 139 -13.77 16.89 21.59
CA GLU A 139 -14.72 17.92 22.01
C GLU A 139 -14.15 19.33 21.76
N GLU A 140 -15.01 20.30 21.47
CA GLU A 140 -14.57 21.69 21.41
C GLU A 140 -14.35 22.24 22.83
N VAL A 141 -13.22 22.90 23.00
CA VAL A 141 -12.83 23.57 24.24
C VAL A 141 -12.39 25.02 23.93
N PRO A 142 -12.30 25.91 24.94
CA PRO A 142 -11.73 27.24 24.72
C PRO A 142 -10.36 27.15 24.03
N GLY A 143 -10.23 27.78 22.87
CA GLY A 143 -8.99 27.85 22.09
C GLY A 143 -8.75 26.66 21.11
N GLY A 144 -9.51 25.57 21.15
CA GLY A 144 -9.22 24.44 20.28
C GLY A 144 -10.13 23.22 20.45
N TYR A 145 -9.48 22.05 20.37
CA TYR A 145 -10.14 20.75 20.51
C TYR A 145 -9.37 19.87 21.50
N ARG A 146 -10.07 19.26 22.42
CA ARG A 146 -9.51 18.21 23.28
C ARG A 146 -9.73 16.86 22.64
N ILE A 147 -8.69 16.04 22.54
CA ILE A 147 -8.71 14.70 21.93
C ILE A 147 -8.28 13.71 23.01
N ARG A 148 -9.09 12.64 23.20
CA ARG A 148 -8.85 11.59 24.19
C ARG A 148 -9.12 10.22 23.62
N GLY A 149 -8.23 9.27 23.90
CA GLY A 149 -8.45 7.87 23.55
C GLY A 149 -7.18 7.04 23.50
N ARG A 150 -7.31 5.85 22.91
CA ARG A 150 -6.20 4.92 22.73
C ARG A 150 -6.12 4.47 21.29
N LYS A 151 -4.92 4.43 20.76
CA LYS A 151 -4.60 3.94 19.42
C LYS A 151 -3.56 2.85 19.51
N HIS A 152 -3.60 1.86 18.59
CA HIS A 152 -2.58 0.82 18.55
C HIS A 152 -2.19 0.42 17.13
N TRP A 153 -1.06 -0.28 17.02
CA TRP A 153 -0.45 -0.65 15.74
C TRP A 153 -0.04 0.54 14.86
N GLN A 154 0.10 1.72 15.45
CA GLN A 154 0.64 2.85 14.69
C GLN A 154 2.14 2.63 14.44
N ALA A 155 2.54 2.77 13.18
CA ALA A 155 3.94 2.97 12.83
C ALA A 155 4.46 4.23 13.54
N PHE A 156 5.69 4.17 14.05
CA PHE A 156 6.38 5.27 14.74
C PHE A 156 5.83 5.60 16.13
N SER A 157 5.23 4.61 16.79
CA SER A 157 4.65 4.79 18.13
C SER A 157 5.61 5.47 19.11
N SER A 158 6.91 5.13 19.07
CA SER A 158 7.93 5.71 19.95
C SER A 158 8.70 6.87 19.31
N SER A 159 8.79 6.92 17.97
CA SER A 159 9.70 7.82 17.25
C SER A 159 9.03 9.04 16.58
N ALA A 160 7.69 9.03 16.34
CA ALA A 160 7.03 10.15 15.70
C ALA A 160 7.08 11.43 16.53
N HIS A 161 7.35 12.55 15.87
CA HIS A 161 7.32 13.90 16.43
C HIS A 161 5.94 14.54 16.29
N TRP A 162 5.29 14.26 15.16
CA TRP A 162 3.96 14.71 14.84
C TRP A 162 3.05 13.53 14.47
N TRP A 163 1.78 13.71 14.67
CA TRP A 163 0.75 12.72 14.38
C TRP A 163 -0.43 13.33 13.65
N LEU A 164 -0.96 12.60 12.70
CA LEU A 164 -2.31 12.80 12.21
C LEU A 164 -3.24 11.82 12.93
N VAL A 165 -4.14 12.34 13.77
CA VAL A 165 -5.00 11.54 14.66
C VAL A 165 -6.44 11.63 14.19
N SER A 166 -7.13 10.50 14.06
CA SER A 166 -8.57 10.44 13.87
C SER A 166 -9.32 10.33 15.20
N ALA A 167 -10.43 11.07 15.34
CA ALA A 167 -11.32 11.02 16.49
C ALA A 167 -12.78 11.27 16.05
N LYS A 168 -13.76 10.91 16.90
CA LYS A 168 -15.18 11.20 16.66
C LYS A 168 -15.74 12.13 17.73
N ASN A 169 -16.80 12.86 17.36
CA ASN A 169 -17.60 13.62 18.30
C ASN A 169 -18.93 12.89 18.50
N ASP A 170 -19.17 12.40 19.72
CA ASP A 170 -20.40 11.66 20.05
C ASP A 170 -21.59 12.59 20.23
N ASP A 171 -21.41 13.84 20.63
CA ASP A 171 -22.47 14.82 20.90
C ASP A 171 -23.15 15.34 19.61
N ARG A 172 -22.46 15.23 18.45
CA ARG A 172 -22.91 15.71 17.14
C ARG A 172 -23.24 14.60 16.13
N GLY A 173 -23.62 13.41 16.60
CA GLY A 173 -24.17 12.38 15.72
C GLY A 173 -23.17 11.83 14.69
N ARG A 174 -22.03 11.30 15.13
CA ARG A 174 -20.99 10.66 14.31
C ARG A 174 -20.18 11.60 13.41
N GLU A 175 -19.85 12.78 13.88
CA GLU A 175 -18.88 13.62 13.22
C GLU A 175 -17.46 13.04 13.45
N TYR A 176 -16.69 12.82 12.38
CA TYR A 176 -15.30 12.43 12.46
C TYR A 176 -14.40 13.65 12.25
N GLY A 177 -13.33 13.74 13.04
CA GLY A 177 -12.31 14.78 12.95
C GLY A 177 -10.92 14.19 12.78
N TYR A 178 -10.05 14.95 12.11
CA TYR A 178 -8.64 14.60 11.89
C TYR A 178 -7.78 15.77 12.39
N PHE A 179 -6.82 15.48 13.26
CA PHE A 179 -6.11 16.49 14.03
C PHE A 179 -4.61 16.29 13.93
N ILE A 180 -3.88 17.38 13.74
CA ILE A 180 -2.42 17.40 13.80
C ILE A 180 -2.02 17.56 15.26
N VAL A 181 -1.36 16.55 15.80
CA VAL A 181 -0.96 16.48 17.22
C VAL A 181 0.55 16.40 17.32
N LYS A 182 1.14 17.27 18.15
CA LYS A 182 2.54 17.17 18.50
C LYS A 182 2.72 16.17 19.63
N ARG A 183 3.67 15.22 19.50
CA ARG A 183 3.89 14.18 20.51
C ARG A 183 4.05 14.73 21.92
N SER A 184 4.83 15.81 22.08
CA SER A 184 5.13 16.42 23.39
C SER A 184 3.92 17.02 24.11
N GLU A 185 2.77 17.14 23.44
CA GLU A 185 1.54 17.72 23.99
C GLU A 185 0.66 16.70 24.73
N GLY A 186 0.99 15.39 24.70
CA GLY A 186 0.26 14.37 25.43
C GLY A 186 -0.04 13.08 24.65
N PHE A 187 0.75 12.80 23.62
CA PHE A 187 0.72 11.49 22.94
C PHE A 187 1.79 10.58 23.54
N ARG A 188 1.41 9.50 24.22
CA ARG A 188 2.31 8.62 24.94
C ARG A 188 2.20 7.18 24.47
N THR A 189 3.34 6.50 24.26
CA THR A 189 3.38 5.06 24.04
C THR A 189 3.33 4.34 25.40
N LEU A 190 2.29 3.54 25.61
CA LEU A 190 2.08 2.76 26.81
C LEU A 190 2.81 1.43 26.77
N LYS A 191 2.82 0.79 25.58
CA LYS A 191 3.43 -0.53 25.40
C LYS A 191 3.96 -0.66 23.98
N PRO A 192 5.25 -0.94 23.79
CA PRO A 192 5.78 -1.30 22.49
C PRO A 192 5.28 -2.69 22.07
N TYR A 193 5.16 -2.90 20.74
CA TYR A 193 4.83 -4.20 20.17
C TYR A 193 6.03 -4.74 19.40
N GLU A 194 6.17 -6.06 19.40
CA GLU A 194 7.16 -6.74 18.55
C GLU A 194 6.44 -7.32 17.32
N PRO A 195 6.66 -6.76 16.12
CA PRO A 195 6.06 -7.25 14.90
C PRO A 195 6.80 -8.48 14.37
N LEU A 196 6.11 -9.30 13.55
CA LEU A 196 6.70 -10.44 12.87
C LEU A 196 7.79 -10.01 11.87
N GLY A 197 7.47 -9.04 11.03
CA GLY A 197 8.36 -8.37 10.06
C GLY A 197 8.30 -6.86 10.25
N LEU A 198 8.88 -6.10 9.30
CA LEU A 198 8.98 -4.64 9.33
C LEU A 198 9.63 -4.09 10.61
N LYS A 199 10.61 -4.80 11.17
CA LYS A 199 11.25 -4.46 12.46
C LYS A 199 12.01 -3.13 12.47
N VAL A 200 12.22 -2.53 11.31
CA VAL A 200 12.77 -1.17 11.16
C VAL A 200 11.78 -0.10 11.65
N ILE A 201 10.48 -0.44 11.70
CA ILE A 201 9.39 0.42 12.14
C ILE A 201 8.96 0.02 13.54
N ASP A 202 8.91 0.96 14.46
CA ASP A 202 8.39 0.74 15.81
C ASP A 202 6.87 0.84 15.84
N TYR A 203 6.24 -0.07 16.59
CA TYR A 203 4.79 -0.15 16.78
C TYR A 203 4.45 -0.19 18.27
N GLY A 204 3.22 0.19 18.64
CA GLY A 204 2.82 0.12 20.04
C GLY A 204 1.35 0.42 20.31
N LEU A 205 0.99 0.35 21.59
CA LEU A 205 -0.24 0.87 22.15
C LEU A 205 0.04 2.29 22.66
N ASN A 206 -0.78 3.24 22.22
CA ASN A 206 -0.62 4.65 22.49
C ASN A 206 -1.86 5.21 23.22
N GLU A 207 -1.63 6.15 24.09
CA GLU A 207 -2.65 6.96 24.78
C GLU A 207 -2.53 8.42 24.33
N ILE A 208 -3.68 9.05 24.16
CA ILE A 208 -3.82 10.42 23.71
C ILE A 208 -4.69 11.18 24.71
N ASP A 209 -4.20 12.25 25.29
CA ASP A 209 -4.99 13.28 26.00
C ASP A 209 -4.33 14.62 25.74
N VAL A 210 -4.81 15.31 24.71
CA VAL A 210 -4.21 16.56 24.22
C VAL A 210 -5.27 17.62 23.97
N VAL A 211 -4.86 18.88 24.07
CA VAL A 211 -5.63 20.01 23.53
C VAL A 211 -4.85 20.60 22.36
N VAL A 212 -5.46 20.63 21.17
CA VAL A 212 -4.85 21.17 19.97
C VAL A 212 -5.54 22.48 19.55
N PRO A 213 -4.81 23.47 19.02
CA PRO A 213 -5.40 24.72 18.53
C PRO A 213 -6.30 24.45 17.31
N ARG A 214 -7.26 25.36 17.07
CA ARG A 214 -8.30 25.22 16.04
C ARG A 214 -7.73 25.00 14.63
N HIS A 215 -6.65 25.66 14.26
CA HIS A 215 -6.02 25.54 12.94
C HIS A 215 -5.40 24.18 12.66
N ARG A 216 -5.16 23.35 13.68
CA ARG A 216 -4.62 21.97 13.52
C ARG A 216 -5.70 20.91 13.24
N ARG A 217 -6.96 21.28 13.12
CA ARG A 217 -7.99 20.39 12.60
C ARG A 217 -7.97 20.40 11.08
N ILE A 218 -7.73 19.23 10.47
CA ILE A 218 -7.79 19.10 9.01
C ILE A 218 -9.23 19.20 8.53
N ARG A 219 -9.47 20.01 7.53
CA ARG A 219 -10.79 20.25 6.91
C ARG A 219 -10.86 19.52 5.56
N ALA A 220 -10.71 18.20 5.58
CA ALA A 220 -10.92 17.41 4.39
C ALA A 220 -12.38 17.48 3.91
N GLU A 221 -12.58 17.58 2.61
CA GLU A 221 -13.91 17.55 2.03
C GLU A 221 -14.58 16.19 2.21
N GLY A 222 -15.89 16.23 2.48
CA GLY A 222 -16.70 15.04 2.66
C GLY A 222 -17.09 14.79 4.12
N ARG A 223 -18.19 14.03 4.27
CA ARG A 223 -18.75 13.65 5.57
C ARG A 223 -18.32 12.24 5.94
N ASN A 224 -18.41 11.93 7.22
CA ASN A 224 -18.17 10.57 7.76
C ASN A 224 -16.71 10.12 7.58
N LEU A 225 -16.54 8.89 7.09
CA LEU A 225 -15.23 8.23 6.94
C LEU A 225 -14.58 8.43 5.57
N ARG A 226 -15.20 9.19 4.64
CA ARG A 226 -14.62 9.42 3.29
C ARG A 226 -13.19 9.97 3.34
N PRO A 227 -12.88 10.99 4.18
CA PRO A 227 -11.51 11.46 4.29
C PRO A 227 -10.52 10.38 4.76
N MET A 228 -10.94 9.47 5.65
CA MET A 228 -10.12 8.35 6.10
C MET A 228 -9.77 7.41 4.94
N VAL A 229 -10.76 7.06 4.13
CA VAL A 229 -10.54 6.21 2.95
C VAL A 229 -9.55 6.87 2.01
N GLU A 230 -9.71 8.15 1.74
CA GLU A 230 -8.85 8.90 0.84
C GLU A 230 -7.41 9.02 1.39
N MET A 231 -7.22 9.22 2.69
CA MET A 231 -5.88 9.21 3.32
C MET A 231 -5.16 7.88 3.11
N LEU A 232 -5.87 6.76 3.15
CA LEU A 232 -5.29 5.43 2.91
C LEU A 232 -5.04 5.14 1.42
N MET A 233 -5.67 5.89 0.51
CA MET A 233 -5.52 5.65 -0.94
C MET A 233 -4.07 5.80 -1.40
N ALA A 234 -3.34 6.80 -0.90
CA ALA A 234 -1.93 6.99 -1.26
C ALA A 234 -1.06 5.83 -0.80
N SER A 235 -1.22 5.34 0.43
CA SER A 235 -0.49 4.16 0.92
C SER A 235 -0.79 2.92 0.06
N ARG A 236 -2.06 2.66 -0.21
CA ARG A 236 -2.49 1.52 -1.05
C ARG A 236 -1.91 1.60 -2.46
N ALA A 237 -1.91 2.77 -3.09
CA ALA A 237 -1.34 2.98 -4.42
C ALA A 237 0.18 2.74 -4.43
N MET A 238 0.89 3.19 -3.39
CA MET A 238 2.34 3.03 -3.26
C MET A 238 2.80 1.57 -3.10
N MET A 239 1.87 0.62 -2.85
CA MET A 239 2.20 -0.81 -2.87
C MET A 239 2.74 -1.25 -4.23
N ALA A 240 2.36 -0.59 -5.33
CA ALA A 240 2.93 -0.84 -6.65
C ALA A 240 4.42 -0.48 -6.72
N ALA A 241 4.80 0.69 -6.20
CA ALA A 241 6.19 1.13 -6.19
C ALA A 241 7.05 0.27 -5.25
N MET A 242 6.54 -0.04 -4.04
CA MET A 242 7.20 -0.95 -3.12
C MET A 242 7.37 -2.35 -3.71
N GLY A 243 6.31 -2.88 -4.35
CA GLY A 243 6.36 -4.18 -5.02
C GLY A 243 7.36 -4.21 -6.18
N ALA A 244 7.44 -3.15 -6.98
CA ALA A 244 8.40 -3.07 -8.09
C ALA A 244 9.86 -3.12 -7.58
N GLY A 245 10.21 -2.31 -6.58
CA GLY A 245 11.56 -2.32 -6.00
C GLY A 245 11.90 -3.66 -5.33
N PHE A 246 11.05 -4.11 -4.42
CA PHE A 246 11.22 -5.36 -3.67
C PHE A 246 11.34 -6.58 -4.59
N LEU A 247 10.46 -6.72 -5.58
CA LEU A 247 10.48 -7.87 -6.47
C LEU A 247 11.62 -7.84 -7.48
N ARG A 248 12.11 -6.66 -7.87
CA ARG A 248 13.34 -6.52 -8.64
C ARG A 248 14.54 -7.14 -7.89
N ARG A 249 14.64 -6.87 -6.59
CA ARG A 249 15.68 -7.47 -5.74
C ARG A 249 15.50 -8.98 -5.62
N ILE A 250 14.33 -9.47 -5.28
CA ILE A 250 14.05 -10.90 -5.11
C ILE A 250 14.28 -11.67 -6.41
N SER A 251 13.84 -11.16 -7.56
CA SER A 251 14.07 -11.79 -8.86
C SER A 251 15.58 -11.97 -9.14
N ARG A 252 16.38 -10.93 -8.90
CA ARG A 252 17.83 -10.97 -9.07
C ARG A 252 18.48 -12.00 -8.14
N GLU A 253 18.14 -11.98 -6.86
CA GLU A 253 18.74 -12.87 -5.86
C GLU A 253 18.33 -14.32 -6.01
N ALA A 254 17.03 -14.60 -6.22
CA ALA A 254 16.55 -15.96 -6.42
C ALA A 254 17.23 -16.62 -7.62
N ARG A 255 17.42 -15.86 -8.70
CA ARG A 255 18.13 -16.33 -9.90
C ARG A 255 19.62 -16.58 -9.62
N ALA A 256 20.30 -15.66 -8.94
CA ALA A 256 21.70 -15.81 -8.56
C ALA A 256 21.89 -17.04 -7.64
N HIS A 257 21.02 -17.20 -6.64
CA HIS A 257 21.02 -18.34 -5.73
C HIS A 257 20.83 -19.67 -6.48
N ALA A 258 19.80 -19.77 -7.35
CA ALA A 258 19.52 -20.99 -8.10
C ALA A 258 20.64 -21.36 -9.09
N ASN A 259 21.37 -20.39 -9.64
CA ASN A 259 22.52 -20.62 -10.51
C ASN A 259 23.75 -21.06 -9.74
N ALA A 260 23.98 -20.52 -8.54
CA ALA A 260 25.15 -20.85 -7.70
C ALA A 260 24.99 -22.21 -6.99
N ARG A 261 23.78 -22.52 -6.52
CA ARG A 261 23.51 -23.75 -5.77
C ARG A 261 23.59 -24.99 -6.64
N ARG A 262 24.44 -25.95 -6.25
CA ARG A 262 24.59 -27.25 -6.94
C ARG A 262 23.63 -28.29 -6.36
N ILE A 263 22.94 -29.03 -7.24
CA ILE A 263 22.12 -30.20 -6.89
C ILE A 263 22.51 -31.33 -7.84
N GLY A 264 23.20 -32.34 -7.33
CA GLY A 264 23.80 -33.39 -8.17
C GLY A 264 24.82 -32.80 -9.15
N PRO A 265 24.79 -33.18 -10.45
CA PRO A 265 25.78 -32.77 -11.42
C PRO A 265 25.63 -31.31 -11.90
N GLY A 266 24.51 -30.63 -11.64
CA GLY A 266 24.22 -29.33 -12.22
C GLY A 266 23.77 -28.24 -11.22
N PRO A 267 23.59 -27.00 -11.70
CA PRO A 267 23.02 -25.94 -10.89
C PRO A 267 21.53 -26.24 -10.63
N GLN A 268 21.01 -25.72 -9.51
CA GLN A 268 19.59 -25.85 -9.16
C GLN A 268 18.68 -25.29 -10.27
N SER A 269 19.10 -24.24 -10.97
CA SER A 269 18.39 -23.64 -12.09
C SER A 269 18.23 -24.56 -13.32
N ALA A 270 18.98 -25.69 -13.39
CA ALA A 270 18.76 -26.70 -14.45
C ALA A 270 17.48 -27.51 -14.25
N ILE A 271 16.94 -27.55 -13.03
CA ILE A 271 15.72 -28.31 -12.70
C ILE A 271 14.49 -27.57 -13.26
N ARG A 272 13.65 -28.25 -14.03
CA ARG A 272 12.50 -27.62 -14.72
C ARG A 272 11.53 -26.93 -13.78
N PHE A 273 11.18 -27.52 -12.63
CA PHE A 273 10.27 -26.91 -11.67
C PHE A 273 10.89 -25.70 -10.94
N VAL A 274 12.21 -25.67 -10.79
CA VAL A 274 12.93 -24.48 -10.31
C VAL A 274 12.79 -23.33 -11.31
N ARG A 275 12.88 -23.60 -12.62
CA ARG A 275 12.63 -22.59 -13.66
C ARG A 275 11.21 -22.04 -13.60
N TYR A 276 10.21 -22.89 -13.33
CA TYR A 276 8.83 -22.44 -13.09
C TYR A 276 8.76 -21.46 -11.91
N ARG A 277 9.40 -21.78 -10.75
CA ARG A 277 9.42 -20.88 -9.61
C ARG A 277 10.11 -19.55 -9.92
N LEU A 278 11.23 -19.58 -10.64
CA LEU A 278 11.91 -18.37 -11.09
C LEU A 278 11.01 -17.53 -12.04
N ALA A 279 10.30 -18.17 -12.94
CA ALA A 279 9.34 -17.51 -13.81
C ALA A 279 8.19 -16.88 -13.01
N ALA A 280 7.67 -17.55 -11.97
CA ALA A 280 6.64 -16.99 -11.09
C ALA A 280 7.12 -15.73 -10.35
N ILE A 281 8.39 -15.70 -9.91
CA ILE A 281 9.00 -14.50 -9.31
C ILE A 281 9.17 -13.38 -10.35
N ASP A 282 9.69 -13.69 -11.53
CA ASP A 282 9.92 -12.70 -12.60
C ASP A 282 8.61 -12.10 -13.12
N THR A 283 7.54 -12.91 -13.22
CA THR A 283 6.21 -12.44 -13.62
C THR A 283 5.58 -11.56 -12.54
N SER A 284 5.79 -11.88 -11.26
CA SER A 284 5.36 -11.04 -10.13
C SER A 284 6.03 -9.66 -10.19
N TYR A 285 7.33 -9.61 -10.49
CA TYR A 285 8.04 -8.34 -10.73
C TYR A 285 7.43 -7.57 -11.91
N THR A 286 7.17 -8.23 -13.03
CA THR A 286 6.63 -7.59 -14.23
C THR A 286 5.25 -6.99 -13.96
N VAL A 287 4.38 -7.69 -13.22
CA VAL A 287 3.07 -7.17 -12.79
C VAL A 287 3.24 -5.92 -11.93
N CYS A 288 4.10 -5.95 -10.91
CA CYS A 288 4.28 -4.78 -10.05
C CYS A 288 4.95 -3.60 -10.77
N ALA A 289 5.87 -3.86 -11.72
CA ALA A 289 6.44 -2.82 -12.57
C ALA A 289 5.37 -2.15 -13.45
N ALA A 290 4.44 -2.93 -14.02
CA ALA A 290 3.32 -2.40 -14.81
C ALA A 290 2.33 -1.60 -13.95
N LEU A 291 2.04 -2.06 -12.74
CA LEU A 291 1.19 -1.32 -11.79
C LEU A 291 1.87 -0.01 -11.31
N ASN A 292 3.17 -0.03 -11.10
CA ASN A 292 3.95 1.17 -10.75
C ASN A 292 4.02 2.17 -11.91
N ASP A 293 4.13 1.69 -13.14
CA ASP A 293 4.02 2.54 -14.32
C ASP A 293 2.63 3.21 -14.41
N TYR A 294 1.56 2.46 -14.13
CA TYR A 294 0.21 3.03 -14.04
C TYR A 294 0.11 4.07 -12.92
N LEU A 295 0.64 3.79 -11.75
CA LEU A 295 0.69 4.73 -10.63
C LEU A 295 1.35 6.06 -11.04
N GLN A 296 2.51 5.99 -11.70
CA GLN A 296 3.27 7.18 -12.07
C GLN A 296 2.65 7.99 -13.22
N THR A 297 1.89 7.35 -14.13
CA THR A 297 1.43 7.97 -15.37
C THR A 297 -0.08 8.25 -15.41
N SER A 298 -0.87 7.64 -14.54
CA SER A 298 -2.34 7.70 -14.59
C SER A 298 -3.00 8.11 -13.29
N LEU A 299 -2.24 8.18 -12.19
CA LEU A 299 -2.73 8.68 -10.91
C LEU A 299 -2.00 9.96 -10.54
N ASP A 300 -2.69 10.84 -9.84
CA ASP A 300 -2.10 12.02 -9.23
C ASP A 300 -2.31 11.99 -7.72
N MET A 301 -1.23 11.70 -6.98
CA MET A 301 -1.28 11.67 -5.51
C MET A 301 -1.25 13.07 -4.87
N LYS A 302 -1.16 14.14 -5.65
CA LYS A 302 -1.22 15.52 -5.18
C LYS A 302 -2.65 16.05 -5.13
N SER A 303 -3.60 15.29 -5.68
CA SER A 303 -5.04 15.60 -5.70
C SER A 303 -5.84 14.56 -4.92
N ASP A 304 -7.16 14.75 -4.82
CA ASP A 304 -8.10 13.78 -4.26
C ASP A 304 -8.13 12.52 -5.14
N MET A 305 -7.79 11.39 -4.57
CA MET A 305 -7.69 10.11 -5.26
C MET A 305 -8.97 9.27 -5.21
N ILE A 306 -10.05 9.77 -4.60
CA ILE A 306 -11.26 8.95 -4.40
C ILE A 306 -11.86 8.46 -5.74
N GLY A 307 -11.70 9.22 -6.81
CA GLY A 307 -12.08 8.81 -8.16
C GLY A 307 -11.30 7.60 -8.68
N ALA A 308 -10.08 7.40 -8.21
CA ALA A 308 -9.23 6.26 -8.54
C ALA A 308 -9.45 5.04 -7.63
N PHE A 309 -10.45 5.08 -6.75
CA PHE A 309 -10.71 4.03 -5.76
C PHE A 309 -10.63 2.61 -6.33
N PRO A 310 -11.32 2.22 -7.42
CA PRO A 310 -11.27 0.85 -7.90
C PRO A 310 -9.88 0.43 -8.38
N ALA A 311 -9.16 1.31 -9.07
CA ALA A 311 -7.79 1.03 -9.52
C ALA A 311 -6.86 0.84 -8.33
N VAL A 312 -6.97 1.67 -7.29
CA VAL A 312 -6.12 1.59 -6.09
C VAL A 312 -6.42 0.34 -5.26
N GLN A 313 -7.69 -0.08 -5.15
CA GLN A 313 -8.03 -1.36 -4.52
C GLN A 313 -7.40 -2.53 -5.27
N ALA A 314 -7.49 -2.55 -6.60
CA ALA A 314 -6.87 -3.57 -7.43
C ALA A 314 -5.33 -3.56 -7.33
N ILE A 315 -4.70 -2.38 -7.34
CA ILE A 315 -3.25 -2.23 -7.17
C ILE A 315 -2.80 -2.87 -5.85
N LYS A 316 -3.43 -2.47 -4.73
CA LYS A 316 -3.04 -2.98 -3.41
C LYS A 316 -3.19 -4.48 -3.34
N THR A 317 -4.34 -5.01 -3.74
CA THR A 317 -4.63 -6.45 -3.70
C THR A 317 -3.61 -7.23 -4.53
N VAL A 318 -3.43 -6.88 -5.80
CA VAL A 318 -2.55 -7.63 -6.70
C VAL A 318 -1.08 -7.47 -6.30
N ALA A 319 -0.59 -6.25 -6.05
CA ALA A 319 0.82 -6.04 -5.74
C ALA A 319 1.25 -6.81 -4.49
N THR A 320 0.44 -6.76 -3.42
CA THR A 320 0.80 -7.39 -2.15
C THR A 320 0.72 -8.92 -2.21
N GLU A 321 -0.23 -9.50 -2.96
CA GLU A 321 -0.25 -10.95 -3.24
C GLU A 321 0.97 -11.38 -4.05
N ARG A 322 1.38 -10.59 -5.06
CA ARG A 322 2.60 -10.87 -5.84
C ARG A 322 3.85 -10.81 -4.98
N MET A 323 3.96 -9.84 -4.07
CA MET A 323 5.09 -9.72 -3.13
C MET A 323 5.19 -10.97 -2.24
N LEU A 324 4.09 -11.37 -1.61
CA LEU A 324 4.07 -12.52 -0.70
C LEU A 324 4.32 -13.83 -1.45
N SER A 325 3.69 -14.04 -2.61
CA SER A 325 3.88 -15.22 -3.44
C SER A 325 5.33 -15.36 -3.92
N ALA A 326 5.94 -14.29 -4.39
CA ALA A 326 7.34 -14.30 -4.83
C ALA A 326 8.31 -14.58 -3.67
N ALA A 327 8.09 -13.99 -2.50
CA ALA A 327 8.87 -14.26 -1.29
C ALA A 327 8.76 -15.74 -0.87
N HIS A 328 7.56 -16.33 -0.94
CA HIS A 328 7.34 -17.75 -0.72
C HIS A 328 8.11 -18.61 -1.73
N HIS A 329 8.03 -18.30 -3.02
CA HIS A 329 8.80 -19.03 -4.05
C HIS A 329 10.30 -18.94 -3.82
N TYR A 330 10.81 -17.76 -3.43
CA TYR A 330 12.23 -17.58 -3.14
C TYR A 330 12.66 -18.38 -1.92
N GLN A 331 11.85 -18.39 -0.84
CA GLN A 331 12.14 -19.17 0.35
C GLN A 331 12.21 -20.68 0.05
N GLN A 332 11.32 -21.20 -0.80
CA GLN A 332 11.37 -22.58 -1.26
C GLN A 332 12.64 -22.91 -2.06
N LEU A 333 13.12 -21.98 -2.89
CA LEU A 333 14.38 -22.14 -3.63
C LEU A 333 15.60 -22.15 -2.70
N ALA A 334 15.58 -21.32 -1.66
CA ALA A 334 16.67 -21.23 -0.69
C ALA A 334 16.76 -22.48 0.22
N GLY A 335 15.66 -23.22 0.39
CA GLY A 335 15.60 -24.43 1.22
C GLY A 335 15.79 -24.12 2.71
N GLY A 336 16.53 -24.94 3.46
CA GLY A 336 16.74 -24.77 4.91
C GLY A 336 17.30 -23.40 5.29
N GLU A 337 18.24 -22.86 4.52
CA GLU A 337 18.78 -21.50 4.74
C GLU A 337 17.71 -20.40 4.47
N GLY A 338 16.68 -20.71 3.72
CA GLY A 338 15.51 -19.82 3.55
C GLY A 338 14.58 -19.76 4.75
N TYR A 339 14.73 -20.66 5.71
CA TYR A 339 13.97 -20.66 6.97
C TYR A 339 14.77 -20.05 8.13
N ARG A 340 16.02 -19.67 7.89
CA ARG A 340 16.92 -19.08 8.87
C ARG A 340 16.86 -17.56 8.83
N CYS A 341 16.35 -16.92 9.91
CA CYS A 341 16.48 -15.48 10.09
C CYS A 341 17.97 -15.07 10.14
N GLY A 342 18.33 -13.99 9.43
CA GLY A 342 19.72 -13.54 9.35
C GLY A 342 20.65 -14.53 8.63
N SER A 343 20.14 -15.29 7.66
CA SER A 343 21.00 -16.15 6.82
C SER A 343 22.07 -15.31 6.10
N PRO A 344 23.36 -15.73 6.15
CA PRO A 344 24.41 -15.00 5.46
C PRO A 344 24.39 -15.19 3.94
N THR A 345 23.55 -16.08 3.42
CA THR A 345 23.55 -16.48 2.01
C THR A 345 22.33 -16.00 1.23
N ASN A 346 21.26 -15.54 1.91
CA ASN A 346 20.03 -15.10 1.26
C ASN A 346 19.13 -14.30 2.22
N ILE A 347 18.25 -13.48 1.65
CA ILE A 347 17.28 -12.67 2.42
C ILE A 347 15.86 -13.29 2.44
N SER A 348 15.68 -14.52 1.98
CA SER A 348 14.34 -15.05 1.69
C SER A 348 13.44 -15.19 2.93
N ALA A 349 14.01 -15.53 4.10
CA ALA A 349 13.27 -15.54 5.36
C ALA A 349 12.76 -14.15 5.73
N GLN A 350 13.65 -13.14 5.71
CA GLN A 350 13.26 -11.76 6.02
C GLN A 350 12.27 -11.22 5.00
N ALA A 351 12.48 -11.47 3.72
CA ALA A 351 11.58 -11.06 2.65
C ALA A 351 10.15 -11.62 2.85
N PHE A 352 10.03 -12.88 3.29
CA PHE A 352 8.73 -13.49 3.58
C PHE A 352 8.07 -12.87 4.81
N LEU A 353 8.83 -12.64 5.89
CA LEU A 353 8.33 -12.01 7.12
C LEU A 353 7.85 -10.59 6.86
N ASP A 354 8.61 -9.80 6.12
CA ASP A 354 8.26 -8.41 5.81
C ASP A 354 7.05 -8.33 4.86
N ALA A 355 7.00 -9.18 3.81
CA ALA A 355 5.91 -9.17 2.84
C ALA A 355 4.56 -9.58 3.45
N ARG A 356 4.53 -10.36 4.55
CA ARG A 356 3.30 -10.94 5.08
C ARG A 356 2.26 -9.91 5.49
N VAL A 357 2.67 -8.82 6.11
CA VAL A 357 1.73 -7.82 6.65
C VAL A 357 1.05 -6.99 5.57
N TYR A 358 1.64 -6.89 4.37
CA TYR A 358 1.12 -6.08 3.27
C TYR A 358 -0.27 -6.55 2.78
N THR A 359 -0.60 -7.81 2.94
CA THR A 359 -1.94 -8.35 2.63
C THR A 359 -2.97 -8.06 3.73
N ILE A 360 -2.54 -7.52 4.88
CA ILE A 360 -3.36 -7.33 6.09
C ILE A 360 -3.67 -5.86 6.35
N PHE A 361 -2.63 -5.00 6.44
CA PHE A 361 -2.81 -3.60 6.86
C PHE A 361 -3.39 -2.72 5.74
N ASP A 362 -3.82 -1.51 6.08
CA ASP A 362 -4.55 -0.59 5.19
C ASP A 362 -5.85 -1.19 4.60
N GLY A 363 -6.44 -2.15 5.32
CA GLY A 363 -7.53 -3.01 4.89
C GLY A 363 -7.02 -4.33 4.31
N THR A 364 -7.55 -5.45 4.80
CA THR A 364 -7.18 -6.78 4.30
C THR A 364 -7.53 -6.91 2.81
N ASN A 365 -6.77 -7.73 2.07
CA ASN A 365 -7.06 -7.95 0.65
C ASN A 365 -8.48 -8.47 0.41
N ASP A 366 -9.03 -9.26 1.35
CA ASP A 366 -10.40 -9.76 1.25
C ASP A 366 -11.41 -8.62 1.34
N LEU A 367 -11.26 -7.72 2.33
CA LEU A 367 -12.10 -6.53 2.46
C LEU A 367 -12.03 -5.64 1.21
N LEU A 368 -10.82 -5.39 0.70
CA LEU A 368 -10.63 -4.54 -0.48
C LEU A 368 -11.21 -5.17 -1.74
N SER A 369 -11.11 -6.50 -1.89
CA SER A 369 -11.71 -7.24 -2.98
C SER A 369 -13.23 -7.17 -2.93
N GLN A 370 -13.84 -7.39 -1.75
CA GLN A 370 -15.27 -7.22 -1.56
C GLN A 370 -15.73 -5.81 -1.95
N GLN A 371 -15.05 -4.77 -1.44
CA GLN A 371 -15.37 -3.37 -1.75
C GLN A 371 -15.24 -3.04 -3.23
N LEU A 372 -14.27 -3.65 -3.93
CA LEU A 372 -14.12 -3.49 -5.38
C LEU A 372 -15.33 -4.06 -6.14
N THR A 373 -15.79 -5.25 -5.74
CA THR A 373 -16.99 -5.85 -6.33
C THR A 373 -18.23 -5.01 -6.06
N GLU A 374 -18.44 -4.60 -4.81
CA GLU A 374 -19.58 -3.73 -4.42
C GLU A 374 -19.56 -2.41 -5.21
N TYR A 375 -18.37 -1.84 -5.43
CA TYR A 375 -18.21 -0.64 -6.27
C TYR A 375 -18.66 -0.88 -7.71
N CYS A 376 -18.29 -2.01 -8.31
CA CYS A 376 -18.70 -2.36 -9.67
C CYS A 376 -20.22 -2.63 -9.74
N LEU A 377 -20.77 -3.45 -8.83
CA LEU A 377 -22.18 -3.80 -8.80
C LEU A 377 -23.08 -2.55 -8.67
N ALA A 378 -22.66 -1.56 -7.89
CA ALA A 378 -23.39 -0.30 -7.75
C ALA A 378 -23.49 0.51 -9.07
N ARG A 379 -22.76 0.13 -10.13
CA ARG A 379 -22.63 0.84 -11.42
C ARG A 379 -23.01 0.01 -12.63
N THR A 380 -23.45 -1.22 -12.45
CA THR A 380 -23.87 -2.09 -13.57
C THR A 380 -25.15 -1.62 -14.24
N ASP A 381 -25.97 -0.77 -13.57
CA ASP A 381 -27.30 -0.32 -14.04
C ASP A 381 -28.19 -1.50 -14.50
N GLY A 382 -28.07 -2.64 -13.79
CA GLY A 382 -28.84 -3.86 -14.06
C GLY A 382 -28.23 -4.78 -15.12
N LEU A 383 -27.07 -4.44 -15.68
CA LEU A 383 -26.32 -5.34 -16.56
C LEU A 383 -25.67 -6.48 -15.77
N PRO A 384 -25.47 -7.66 -16.38
CA PRO A 384 -24.57 -8.67 -15.83
C PRO A 384 -23.20 -8.10 -15.52
N LEU A 385 -22.57 -8.52 -14.42
CA LEU A 385 -21.28 -7.98 -13.98
C LEU A 385 -20.18 -8.23 -15.03
N SER A 386 -20.16 -9.41 -15.65
CA SER A 386 -19.22 -9.74 -16.72
C SER A 386 -19.31 -8.78 -17.91
N LYS A 387 -20.55 -8.38 -18.29
CA LYS A 387 -20.79 -7.45 -19.39
C LYS A 387 -20.34 -6.03 -19.00
N PHE A 388 -20.68 -5.57 -17.80
CA PHE A 388 -20.17 -4.28 -17.30
C PHE A 388 -18.64 -4.22 -17.36
N LEU A 389 -17.94 -5.28 -16.91
CA LEU A 389 -16.48 -5.35 -16.90
C LEU A 389 -15.87 -5.37 -18.31
N ALA A 390 -16.57 -5.97 -19.28
CA ALA A 390 -16.13 -6.00 -20.68
C ALA A 390 -16.19 -4.62 -21.36
N ASP A 391 -17.06 -3.74 -20.87
CA ASP A 391 -17.20 -2.35 -21.35
C ASP A 391 -16.47 -1.34 -20.46
N TRP A 392 -16.02 -1.74 -19.26
CA TRP A 392 -15.40 -0.82 -18.31
C TRP A 392 -13.95 -0.49 -18.69
N PRO A 393 -13.56 0.80 -18.81
CA PRO A 393 -12.23 1.21 -19.28
C PRO A 393 -11.05 0.58 -18.54
N LEU A 394 -11.21 0.22 -17.26
CA LEU A 394 -10.15 -0.39 -16.47
C LEU A 394 -9.88 -1.87 -16.80
N THR A 395 -10.83 -2.58 -17.42
CA THR A 395 -10.74 -4.03 -17.67
C THR A 395 -11.03 -4.44 -19.11
N ALA A 396 -11.75 -3.60 -19.87
CA ALA A 396 -12.23 -3.90 -21.22
C ALA A 396 -11.14 -4.41 -22.16
N SER A 397 -9.97 -3.75 -22.19
CA SER A 397 -8.87 -4.15 -23.05
C SER A 397 -8.33 -5.55 -22.72
N ALA A 398 -8.25 -5.91 -21.43
CA ALA A 398 -7.81 -7.22 -20.99
C ALA A 398 -8.83 -8.31 -21.36
N ILE A 399 -10.11 -8.07 -21.07
CA ILE A 399 -11.18 -9.04 -21.33
C ILE A 399 -11.26 -9.35 -22.82
N THR A 400 -11.31 -8.31 -23.66
CA THR A 400 -11.43 -8.48 -25.12
C THR A 400 -10.19 -9.10 -25.74
N ALA A 401 -8.99 -8.56 -25.45
CA ALA A 401 -7.77 -9.03 -26.12
C ALA A 401 -7.26 -10.39 -25.64
N GLN A 402 -7.58 -10.78 -24.38
CA GLN A 402 -7.14 -12.06 -23.81
C GLN A 402 -8.24 -13.12 -23.78
N GLY A 403 -9.46 -12.79 -24.22
CA GLY A 403 -10.60 -13.71 -24.21
C GLY A 403 -10.93 -14.21 -22.80
N LEU A 404 -10.93 -13.31 -21.79
CA LEU A 404 -11.21 -13.71 -20.42
C LEU A 404 -12.69 -14.03 -20.26
N ASP A 405 -12.99 -15.26 -19.84
CA ASP A 405 -14.35 -15.66 -19.48
C ASP A 405 -14.60 -15.33 -18.00
N LEU A 406 -15.40 -14.31 -17.77
CA LEU A 406 -15.85 -13.88 -16.45
C LEU A 406 -17.35 -14.16 -16.21
N GLY A 407 -17.99 -15.00 -17.03
CA GLY A 407 -19.41 -15.33 -16.91
C GLY A 407 -19.82 -15.97 -15.58
N PHE A 408 -18.86 -16.56 -14.84
CA PHE A 408 -19.12 -17.07 -13.49
C PHE A 408 -19.50 -15.97 -12.49
N LEU A 409 -19.18 -14.70 -12.77
CA LEU A 409 -19.51 -13.54 -11.93
C LEU A 409 -20.97 -13.08 -12.07
N ASP A 410 -21.72 -13.60 -13.03
CA ASP A 410 -23.11 -13.20 -13.27
C ASP A 410 -24.12 -13.99 -12.42
N ARG A 411 -23.62 -14.84 -11.55
CA ARG A 411 -24.42 -15.61 -10.60
C ARG A 411 -24.81 -14.73 -9.40
N ASP A 412 -25.73 -15.24 -8.57
CA ASP A 412 -26.07 -14.60 -7.29
C ASP A 412 -24.84 -14.58 -6.38
N LEU A 413 -24.45 -13.37 -5.94
CA LEU A 413 -23.22 -13.13 -5.19
C LEU A 413 -23.51 -12.99 -3.70
N ARG A 414 -23.23 -14.05 -2.93
CA ARG A 414 -23.15 -13.97 -1.47
C ARG A 414 -21.83 -13.31 -1.07
N GLN A 415 -21.63 -13.02 0.22
CA GLN A 415 -20.48 -12.26 0.72
C GLN A 415 -19.13 -12.88 0.31
N GLU A 416 -18.97 -14.17 0.44
CA GLU A 416 -17.75 -14.90 0.05
C GLU A 416 -17.49 -14.83 -1.48
N HIS A 417 -18.55 -14.81 -2.28
CA HIS A 417 -18.44 -14.64 -3.73
C HIS A 417 -18.00 -13.21 -4.09
N LEU A 418 -18.42 -12.19 -3.31
CA LEU A 418 -17.97 -10.80 -3.53
C LEU A 418 -16.45 -10.67 -3.38
N VAL A 419 -15.83 -11.38 -2.43
CA VAL A 419 -14.38 -11.39 -2.26
C VAL A 419 -13.68 -11.99 -3.48
N LEU A 420 -14.15 -13.15 -3.95
CA LEU A 420 -13.56 -13.84 -5.11
C LEU A 420 -13.77 -13.05 -6.40
N ALA A 421 -14.95 -12.48 -6.60
CA ALA A 421 -15.23 -11.61 -7.74
C ALA A 421 -14.25 -10.42 -7.79
N GLY A 422 -14.02 -9.77 -6.65
CA GLY A 422 -13.08 -8.65 -6.56
C GLY A 422 -11.64 -9.04 -6.89
N ARG A 423 -11.20 -10.25 -6.51
CA ARG A 423 -9.90 -10.78 -6.93
C ARG A 423 -9.82 -10.94 -8.44
N ALA A 424 -10.85 -11.53 -9.08
CA ALA A 424 -10.88 -11.69 -10.53
C ALA A 424 -10.88 -10.34 -11.26
N ILE A 425 -11.65 -9.35 -10.77
CA ILE A 425 -11.65 -7.98 -11.30
C ILE A 425 -10.26 -7.35 -11.18
N ALA A 426 -9.61 -7.49 -10.03
CA ALA A 426 -8.27 -6.96 -9.81
C ALA A 426 -7.21 -7.59 -10.73
N TYR A 427 -7.31 -8.89 -10.99
CA TYR A 427 -6.42 -9.57 -11.95
C TYR A 427 -6.69 -9.13 -13.39
N ALA A 428 -7.95 -8.95 -13.81
CA ALA A 428 -8.29 -8.41 -15.12
C ALA A 428 -7.74 -6.98 -15.29
N PHE A 429 -7.86 -6.12 -14.28
CA PHE A 429 -7.22 -4.81 -14.25
C PHE A 429 -5.69 -4.92 -14.40
N ALA A 430 -5.04 -5.81 -13.66
CA ALA A 430 -3.59 -5.99 -13.74
C ALA A 430 -3.15 -6.46 -15.12
N ILE A 431 -3.90 -7.36 -15.79
CA ILE A 431 -3.65 -7.77 -17.17
C ILE A 431 -3.69 -6.56 -18.11
N ALA A 432 -4.70 -5.68 -17.99
CA ALA A 432 -4.78 -4.47 -18.79
C ALA A 432 -3.55 -3.57 -18.61
N GLN A 433 -3.06 -3.44 -17.36
CA GLN A 433 -1.85 -2.63 -17.11
C GLN A 433 -0.58 -3.30 -17.65
N VAL A 434 -0.44 -4.62 -17.55
CA VAL A 434 0.70 -5.35 -18.15
C VAL A 434 0.70 -5.21 -19.68
N MET A 435 -0.46 -5.27 -20.33
CA MET A 435 -0.58 -5.02 -21.77
C MET A 435 -0.15 -3.60 -22.13
N ARG A 436 -0.62 -2.60 -21.39
CA ARG A 436 -0.24 -1.19 -21.61
C ARG A 436 1.27 -0.97 -21.40
N TRP A 437 1.82 -1.57 -20.35
CA TRP A 437 3.27 -1.53 -20.08
C TRP A 437 4.08 -2.17 -21.21
N ALA A 438 3.65 -3.33 -21.73
CA ALA A 438 4.32 -4.04 -22.80
C ALA A 438 4.36 -3.26 -24.14
N ALA A 439 3.39 -2.37 -24.36
CA ALA A 439 3.33 -1.54 -25.55
C ALA A 439 4.37 -0.40 -25.56
N LYS A 440 5.02 -0.12 -24.42
CA LYS A 440 6.03 0.94 -24.32
C LYS A 440 7.37 0.45 -24.87
N PRO A 441 8.13 1.32 -25.61
CA PRO A 441 9.47 0.99 -26.09
C PRO A 441 10.41 0.55 -24.95
N GLY A 442 11.20 -0.48 -25.17
CA GLY A 442 12.18 -1.00 -24.21
C GLY A 442 11.65 -2.01 -23.20
N ASN A 443 10.33 -2.19 -23.10
CA ASN A 443 9.74 -3.21 -22.23
C ASN A 443 9.70 -4.58 -22.91
N ASP A 444 9.93 -5.65 -22.12
CA ASP A 444 10.02 -7.02 -22.64
C ASP A 444 8.63 -7.64 -22.83
N ALA A 445 8.21 -7.74 -24.08
CA ALA A 445 6.93 -8.33 -24.47
C ALA A 445 6.84 -9.84 -24.12
N GLY A 446 7.97 -10.55 -24.04
CA GLY A 446 8.00 -11.97 -23.63
C GLY A 446 7.67 -12.13 -22.16
N ARG A 447 8.27 -11.29 -21.30
CA ARG A 447 7.96 -11.23 -19.86
C ARG A 447 6.50 -10.83 -19.63
N ALA A 448 6.00 -9.85 -20.39
CA ALA A 448 4.62 -9.43 -20.29
C ALA A 448 3.64 -10.56 -20.63
N ARG A 449 3.88 -11.31 -21.72
CA ARG A 449 3.07 -12.48 -22.07
C ARG A 449 3.06 -13.53 -20.95
N ALA A 450 4.24 -13.85 -20.39
CA ALA A 450 4.33 -14.78 -19.27
C ALA A 450 3.53 -14.27 -18.05
N ALA A 451 3.62 -12.97 -17.72
CA ALA A 451 2.89 -12.37 -16.60
C ALA A 451 1.36 -12.45 -16.82
N ILE A 452 0.88 -12.22 -18.04
CA ILE A 452 -0.53 -12.36 -18.41
C ILE A 452 -0.99 -13.80 -18.21
N GLU A 453 -0.23 -14.80 -18.65
CA GLU A 453 -0.61 -16.21 -18.49
C GLU A 453 -0.68 -16.62 -17.00
N PHE A 454 0.22 -16.14 -16.14
CA PHE A 454 0.12 -16.36 -14.70
C PHE A 454 -1.15 -15.70 -14.10
N LEU A 455 -1.48 -14.48 -14.50
CA LEU A 455 -2.69 -13.79 -14.03
C LEU A 455 -3.98 -14.49 -14.53
N LYS A 456 -3.96 -15.05 -15.76
CA LYS A 456 -5.07 -15.86 -16.27
C LYS A 456 -5.23 -17.16 -15.47
N ALA A 457 -4.13 -17.80 -15.09
CA ALA A 457 -4.18 -18.97 -14.22
C ALA A 457 -4.75 -18.65 -12.84
N ASP A 458 -4.44 -17.44 -12.29
CA ASP A 458 -5.06 -16.98 -11.04
C ASP A 458 -6.57 -16.76 -11.19
N ILE A 459 -7.03 -16.17 -12.30
CA ILE A 459 -8.48 -16.00 -12.57
C ILE A 459 -9.16 -17.39 -12.66
N ALA A 460 -8.53 -18.35 -13.33
CA ALA A 460 -9.05 -19.72 -13.40
C ALA A 460 -9.12 -20.40 -12.02
N GLY A 461 -8.12 -20.17 -11.16
CA GLY A 461 -8.14 -20.60 -9.77
C GLY A 461 -9.32 -20.00 -8.99
N VAL A 462 -9.51 -18.68 -9.11
CA VAL A 462 -10.65 -17.97 -8.51
C VAL A 462 -11.98 -18.53 -9.01
N ALA A 463 -12.14 -18.78 -10.31
CA ALA A 463 -13.37 -19.38 -10.85
C ALA A 463 -13.65 -20.78 -10.28
N THR A 464 -12.60 -21.56 -10.04
CA THR A 464 -12.69 -22.89 -9.40
C THR A 464 -13.16 -22.75 -7.94
N GLU A 465 -12.55 -21.86 -7.16
CA GLU A 465 -12.95 -21.58 -5.76
C GLU A 465 -14.39 -21.07 -5.70
N PHE A 466 -14.77 -20.17 -6.61
CA PHE A 466 -16.12 -19.65 -6.73
C PHE A 466 -17.15 -20.78 -6.98
N GLY A 467 -16.83 -21.69 -7.89
CA GLY A 467 -17.64 -22.87 -8.13
C GLY A 467 -17.79 -23.75 -6.89
N LEU A 468 -16.70 -23.97 -6.15
CA LEU A 468 -16.70 -24.77 -4.92
C LEU A 468 -17.60 -24.16 -3.84
N LEU A 469 -17.54 -22.86 -3.61
CA LEU A 469 -18.41 -22.15 -2.67
C LEU A 469 -19.89 -22.25 -3.07
N SER A 470 -20.18 -22.28 -4.37
CA SER A 470 -21.56 -22.41 -4.90
C SER A 470 -22.17 -23.80 -4.69
N THR A 471 -21.38 -24.82 -4.40
CA THR A 471 -21.89 -26.20 -4.21
C THR A 471 -22.51 -26.47 -2.85
N GLY A 472 -22.30 -25.59 -1.87
CA GLY A 472 -22.71 -25.79 -0.48
C GLY A 472 -21.94 -26.89 0.28
N VAL A 473 -20.98 -27.57 -0.36
CA VAL A 473 -20.20 -28.68 0.26
C VAL A 473 -19.39 -28.21 1.48
N LEU A 474 -19.00 -26.94 1.51
CA LEU A 474 -18.19 -26.40 2.61
C LEU A 474 -18.98 -26.09 3.88
N GLY A 475 -20.33 -26.28 3.90
CA GLY A 475 -21.16 -26.06 5.07
C GLY A 475 -21.04 -24.64 5.67
N ILE A 476 -20.77 -23.65 4.84
CA ILE A 476 -20.75 -22.25 5.26
C ILE A 476 -22.22 -21.87 5.49
N GLU A 477 -22.63 -21.88 6.78
CA GLU A 477 -23.98 -21.51 7.17
C GLU A 477 -24.17 -19.99 7.03
N ASP A 478 -25.40 -19.57 6.66
CA ASP A 478 -25.84 -18.19 6.71
C ASP A 478 -25.91 -17.72 8.18
N GLY A 479 -24.74 -17.42 8.75
CA GLY A 479 -24.67 -16.70 10.03
C GLY A 479 -25.24 -15.29 9.86
N ALA A 480 -25.74 -14.69 10.93
CA ALA A 480 -26.12 -13.28 10.93
C ALA A 480 -24.89 -12.43 10.54
N VAL A 481 -24.73 -12.17 9.25
CA VAL A 481 -23.69 -11.29 8.73
C VAL A 481 -24.02 -9.88 9.26
N PRO A 482 -23.17 -9.28 10.11
CA PRO A 482 -23.36 -7.88 10.44
C PRO A 482 -23.38 -7.12 9.11
N PRO A 483 -24.31 -6.17 8.92
CA PRO A 483 -24.36 -5.42 7.67
C PRO A 483 -22.97 -4.89 7.39
N SER A 484 -22.50 -5.13 6.16
CA SER A 484 -21.23 -4.63 5.66
C SER A 484 -21.10 -3.19 6.14
N PRO A 485 -19.96 -2.76 6.74
CA PRO A 485 -19.82 -1.43 7.32
C PRO A 485 -20.16 -0.40 6.24
N GLY A 486 -21.34 0.09 6.31
CA GLY A 486 -22.18 0.85 5.40
C GLY A 486 -21.54 1.17 4.06
N VAL A 487 -22.26 0.87 3.03
CA VAL A 487 -21.98 1.23 1.64
C VAL A 487 -21.27 2.60 1.61
N LEU A 488 -19.93 2.59 1.60
CA LEU A 488 -19.10 3.80 1.47
C LEU A 488 -19.37 4.48 0.11
N PHE A 489 -20.12 3.80 -0.77
CA PHE A 489 -20.39 4.17 -2.15
C PHE A 489 -21.89 4.09 -2.44
N SER A 490 -22.68 4.93 -1.79
CA SER A 490 -24.00 5.25 -2.34
C SER A 490 -23.81 5.82 -3.76
N ARG A 491 -24.80 5.61 -4.66
CA ARG A 491 -24.82 6.05 -6.07
C ARG A 491 -24.45 7.53 -6.32
N SER A 492 -24.13 8.29 -5.28
CA SER A 492 -23.87 9.74 -5.30
C SER A 492 -22.40 10.14 -5.47
N VAL A 493 -21.45 9.22 -5.72
CA VAL A 493 -20.09 9.60 -6.11
C VAL A 493 -20.05 9.71 -7.63
N PRO A 494 -19.96 10.93 -8.21
CA PRO A 494 -19.87 11.07 -9.66
C PRO A 494 -18.59 10.39 -10.16
N LEU A 495 -18.72 9.74 -11.33
CA LEU A 495 -17.55 9.33 -12.10
C LEU A 495 -16.77 10.60 -12.47
N PRO A 496 -15.41 10.60 -12.44
CA PRO A 496 -14.67 11.65 -13.10
C PRO A 496 -15.11 11.67 -14.58
N ALA A 497 -15.40 12.88 -15.08
CA ALA A 497 -15.63 13.07 -16.50
C ALA A 497 -14.44 12.50 -17.27
N GLU A 498 -14.72 11.80 -18.35
CA GLU A 498 -13.73 11.24 -19.27
C GLU A 498 -12.74 12.35 -19.67
N ALA A 499 -11.43 12.11 -19.45
CA ALA A 499 -10.33 12.87 -20.02
C ALA A 499 -9.51 11.95 -20.93
#